data_91543e6f1f11a7d734cbd0c4d56347fc
#
_entry.id   91543e6f1f11a7d734cbd0c4d56347fc
#
_cell.length_a   1.000
_cell.length_b   1.000
_cell.length_c   1.000
_cell.angle_alpha   90.00
_cell.angle_beta   90.00
_cell.angle_gamma   90.00
#
_symmetry.space_group_name_H-M   'P 1'
#
loop_
_entity.id
_entity.type
_entity.pdbx_description
1 polymer ?
#
loop_
_entity_poly.entity_id
_entity_poly.type
_entity_poly.pdbx_seq_one_letter_code
_entity_poly.pdbx_strand_id
1 'polypeptide(L)'
;MPSLIKSLSKGLKVYRFIADYGKPILAVTLCEKLQIDKSTMSRLLKTLKDEDFISYLENSNEIIANDISNKTNQSTKIELLIKKTKVLLEEISQTTNECAYLGIFDDYKVSYINQIDLSNQELKTRNNIGVQTNLHTSALGKSILAFGNYDLEKIKFNQYTNNTITNINKLKKDIEQVRKKGYSIDNKEYQDGMCCVAVPLFNKENILIGAVGISGSSTRLEKKNLLELGEFISNIVSKHTITY
;
A
#
# COMPACT_ATOMS: atom_id res chain seq x y z
N MET A 1 30.77 3.63 -32.90
CA MET A 1 30.34 3.63 -31.50
C MET A 1 29.10 4.50 -31.37
N PRO A 2 28.03 4.09 -30.71
CA PRO A 2 26.86 4.97 -30.54
C PRO A 2 27.29 6.23 -29.76
N SER A 3 26.80 7.38 -30.18
CA SER A 3 27.14 8.67 -29.56
C SER A 3 26.41 8.85 -28.25
N LEU A 4 27.10 9.35 -27.24
CA LEU A 4 26.53 9.64 -25.92
C LEU A 4 25.44 10.71 -26.03
N ILE A 5 24.26 10.50 -25.44
CA ILE A 5 23.20 11.51 -25.32
C ILE A 5 23.63 12.53 -24.26
N LYS A 6 24.16 13.67 -24.71
CA LYS A 6 24.78 14.69 -23.84
C LYS A 6 23.81 15.26 -22.79
N SER A 7 22.52 15.45 -23.13
CA SER A 7 21.51 15.95 -22.19
C SER A 7 21.23 14.96 -21.07
N LEU A 8 21.08 13.67 -21.41
CA LEU A 8 20.89 12.60 -20.40
C LEU A 8 22.11 12.51 -19.47
N SER A 9 23.32 12.52 -20.04
CA SER A 9 24.56 12.49 -19.26
C SER A 9 24.66 13.67 -18.28
N LYS A 10 24.28 14.88 -18.71
CA LYS A 10 24.23 16.07 -17.84
C LYS A 10 23.19 15.90 -16.72
N GLY A 11 21.98 15.42 -17.04
CA GLY A 11 20.92 15.17 -16.05
C GLY A 11 21.36 14.18 -14.98
N LEU A 12 21.94 13.05 -15.38
CA LEU A 12 22.48 12.06 -14.45
C LEU A 12 23.61 12.59 -13.56
N LYS A 13 24.48 13.47 -14.10
CA LYS A 13 25.54 14.14 -13.30
C LYS A 13 24.94 15.08 -12.27
N VAL A 14 23.92 15.87 -12.63
CA VAL A 14 23.19 16.75 -11.68
C VAL A 14 22.57 15.93 -10.58
N TYR A 15 21.83 14.88 -10.92
CA TYR A 15 21.23 13.99 -9.93
C TYR A 15 22.24 13.39 -8.96
N ARG A 16 23.33 12.79 -9.48
CA ARG A 16 24.40 12.22 -8.62
C ARG A 16 24.98 13.26 -7.68
N PHE A 17 25.24 14.46 -8.18
CA PHE A 17 25.78 15.52 -7.35
C PHE A 17 24.84 15.88 -6.19
N ILE A 18 23.53 16.00 -6.44
CA ILE A 18 22.52 16.28 -5.41
C ILE A 18 22.47 15.13 -4.39
N ALA A 19 22.48 13.88 -4.87
CA ALA A 19 22.46 12.69 -4.03
C ALA A 19 23.69 12.58 -3.13
N ASP A 20 24.89 12.77 -3.71
CA ASP A 20 26.16 12.70 -2.97
C ASP A 20 26.35 13.88 -2.00
N TYR A 21 25.74 15.03 -2.30
CA TYR A 21 25.79 16.21 -1.42
C TYR A 21 25.06 15.98 -0.10
N GLY A 22 24.02 15.14 -0.09
CA GLY A 22 23.32 14.65 1.09
C GLY A 22 22.60 15.68 1.95
N LYS A 23 22.46 16.92 1.45
CA LYS A 23 21.78 18.05 2.12
C LYS A 23 20.97 18.84 1.09
N PRO A 24 19.95 19.60 1.54
CA PRO A 24 19.23 20.52 0.66
C PRO A 24 20.20 21.50 -0.05
N ILE A 25 19.99 21.72 -1.33
CA ILE A 25 20.86 22.57 -2.17
C ILE A 25 20.06 23.46 -3.10
N LEU A 26 20.51 24.70 -3.29
CA LEU A 26 19.88 25.65 -4.22
C LEU A 26 20.34 25.44 -5.67
N ALA A 27 19.46 25.70 -6.61
CA ALA A 27 19.76 25.59 -8.06
C ALA A 27 20.95 26.48 -8.47
N VAL A 28 21.12 27.65 -7.84
CA VAL A 28 22.26 28.57 -8.10
C VAL A 28 23.59 27.89 -7.74
N THR A 29 23.65 27.26 -6.60
CA THR A 29 24.84 26.51 -6.14
C THR A 29 25.17 25.33 -7.09
N LEU A 30 24.13 24.65 -7.61
CA LEU A 30 24.32 23.61 -8.64
C LEU A 30 24.92 24.16 -9.93
N CYS A 31 24.44 25.33 -10.40
CA CYS A 31 25.00 26.00 -11.57
C CYS A 31 26.50 26.29 -11.41
N GLU A 32 26.89 26.84 -10.26
CA GLU A 32 28.27 27.18 -9.94
C GLU A 32 29.17 25.94 -9.82
N LYS A 33 28.73 24.95 -9.05
CA LYS A 33 29.50 23.72 -8.79
C LYS A 33 29.70 22.86 -10.03
N LEU A 34 28.68 22.78 -10.90
CA LEU A 34 28.70 21.90 -12.07
C LEU A 34 28.99 22.66 -13.38
N GLN A 35 29.20 23.99 -13.31
CA GLN A 35 29.45 24.86 -14.46
C GLN A 35 28.39 24.69 -15.57
N ILE A 36 27.12 24.63 -15.17
CA ILE A 36 25.95 24.51 -16.06
C ILE A 36 25.21 25.84 -16.01
N ASP A 37 24.87 26.39 -17.21
CA ASP A 37 24.09 27.61 -17.29
C ASP A 37 22.68 27.45 -16.69
N LYS A 38 22.11 28.60 -16.23
CA LYS A 38 20.82 28.60 -15.52
C LYS A 38 19.66 28.01 -16.33
N SER A 39 19.65 28.24 -17.64
CA SER A 39 18.57 27.79 -18.53
C SER A 39 18.60 26.25 -18.68
N THR A 40 19.78 25.71 -18.92
CA THR A 40 19.99 24.25 -18.97
C THR A 40 19.71 23.59 -17.63
N MET A 41 20.19 24.17 -16.52
CA MET A 41 19.94 23.65 -15.17
C MET A 41 18.44 23.59 -14.87
N SER A 42 17.70 24.66 -15.14
CA SER A 42 16.25 24.70 -14.93
C SER A 42 15.51 23.59 -15.67
N ARG A 43 15.88 23.32 -16.93
CA ARG A 43 15.28 22.24 -17.74
C ARG A 43 15.63 20.86 -17.19
N LEU A 44 16.88 20.65 -16.76
CA LEU A 44 17.31 19.39 -16.16
C LEU A 44 16.60 19.12 -14.82
N LEU A 45 16.52 20.15 -13.95
CA LEU A 45 15.84 20.04 -12.67
C LEU A 45 14.34 19.81 -12.85
N LYS A 46 13.70 20.45 -13.83
CA LYS A 46 12.29 20.18 -14.14
C LYS A 46 12.10 18.72 -14.54
N THR A 47 12.90 18.21 -15.49
CA THR A 47 12.82 16.79 -15.89
C THR A 47 13.07 15.84 -14.72
N LEU A 48 14.11 16.09 -13.92
CA LEU A 48 14.41 15.26 -12.75
C LEU A 48 13.27 15.27 -11.71
N LYS A 49 12.57 16.39 -11.55
CA LYS A 49 11.39 16.50 -10.70
C LYS A 49 10.19 15.74 -11.27
N ASP A 50 9.89 15.95 -12.56
CA ASP A 50 8.77 15.31 -13.25
C ASP A 50 8.94 13.77 -13.27
N GLU A 51 10.19 13.29 -13.29
CA GLU A 51 10.55 11.86 -13.20
C GLU A 51 10.80 11.37 -11.75
N ASP A 52 10.44 12.17 -10.74
CA ASP A 52 10.55 11.82 -9.32
C ASP A 52 11.98 11.54 -8.81
N PHE A 53 13.02 12.00 -9.50
CA PHE A 53 14.42 11.87 -9.05
C PHE A 53 14.80 12.86 -7.96
N ILE A 54 14.13 14.02 -7.91
CA ILE A 54 14.37 15.08 -6.94
C ILE A 54 13.04 15.67 -6.45
N SER A 55 13.07 16.26 -5.24
CA SER A 55 11.97 17.05 -4.68
C SER A 55 12.46 18.41 -4.22
N TYR A 56 11.54 19.39 -4.18
CA TYR A 56 11.76 20.67 -3.53
C TYR A 56 11.20 20.62 -2.11
N LEU A 57 11.91 21.20 -1.16
CA LEU A 57 11.42 21.31 0.21
C LEU A 57 10.25 22.30 0.28
N GLU A 58 9.27 22.00 1.11
CA GLU A 58 8.16 22.90 1.38
C GLU A 58 8.68 24.25 1.93
N ASN A 59 8.15 25.36 1.38
CA ASN A 59 8.52 26.72 1.72
C ASN A 59 9.97 27.14 1.43
N SER A 60 10.72 26.36 0.64
CA SER A 60 12.04 26.72 0.17
C SER A 60 12.24 26.32 -1.29
N ASN A 61 13.20 26.98 -1.98
CA ASN A 61 13.62 26.57 -3.31
C ASN A 61 14.78 25.55 -3.28
N GLU A 62 15.01 24.95 -2.14
CA GLU A 62 16.04 23.94 -1.96
C GLU A 62 15.63 22.59 -2.49
N ILE A 63 16.57 21.91 -3.08
CA ILE A 63 16.41 20.64 -3.80
C ILE A 63 17.06 19.54 -3.02
N ILE A 64 16.39 18.39 -2.92
CA ILE A 64 16.93 17.15 -2.37
C ILE A 64 16.78 16.03 -3.40
N ALA A 65 17.72 15.09 -3.39
CA ALA A 65 17.56 13.85 -4.15
C ALA A 65 16.52 12.94 -3.48
N ASN A 66 15.64 12.39 -4.27
CA ASN A 66 14.76 11.32 -3.82
C ASN A 66 15.53 10.00 -3.77
N ASP A 67 15.26 9.18 -2.77
CA ASP A 67 15.87 7.86 -2.64
C ASP A 67 15.24 6.88 -3.64
N ILE A 68 15.86 6.78 -4.82
CA ILE A 68 15.45 5.86 -5.90
C ILE A 68 15.69 4.40 -5.49
N SER A 69 16.69 4.14 -4.66
CA SER A 69 17.01 2.78 -4.21
C SER A 69 15.86 2.19 -3.38
N ASN A 70 15.16 3.02 -2.62
CA ASN A 70 13.98 2.61 -1.86
C ASN A 70 12.78 2.32 -2.77
N LYS A 71 12.55 3.10 -3.84
CA LYS A 71 11.46 2.82 -4.81
C LYS A 71 11.72 1.51 -5.57
N THR A 72 12.93 1.27 -6.05
CA THR A 72 13.29 0.02 -6.73
C THR A 72 13.24 -1.17 -5.76
N ASN A 73 13.73 -1.01 -4.54
CA ASN A 73 13.64 -2.02 -3.49
C ASN A 73 12.17 -2.29 -3.10
N GLN A 74 11.32 -1.27 -3.06
CA GLN A 74 9.90 -1.43 -2.74
C GLN A 74 9.15 -2.19 -3.82
N SER A 75 9.36 -1.88 -5.11
CA SER A 75 8.78 -2.64 -6.22
C SER A 75 9.21 -4.11 -6.20
N THR A 76 10.50 -4.38 -6.04
CA THR A 76 11.02 -5.75 -5.95
C THR A 76 10.46 -6.50 -4.73
N LYS A 77 10.31 -5.80 -3.59
CA LYS A 77 9.69 -6.37 -2.39
C LYS A 77 8.21 -6.69 -2.63
N ILE A 78 7.46 -5.79 -3.28
CA ILE A 78 6.05 -6.02 -3.61
C ILE A 78 5.92 -7.22 -4.56
N GLU A 79 6.72 -7.31 -5.61
CA GLU A 79 6.72 -8.45 -6.54
C GLU A 79 7.02 -9.78 -5.83
N LEU A 80 8.01 -9.77 -4.94
CA LEU A 80 8.34 -10.94 -4.14
C LEU A 80 7.18 -11.34 -3.21
N LEU A 81 6.55 -10.37 -2.56
CA LEU A 81 5.40 -10.60 -1.69
C LEU A 81 4.22 -11.20 -2.48
N ILE A 82 3.90 -10.64 -3.65
CA ILE A 82 2.88 -11.18 -4.56
C ILE A 82 3.17 -12.64 -4.91
N LYS A 83 4.41 -12.94 -5.30
CA LYS A 83 4.82 -14.31 -5.63
C LYS A 83 4.71 -15.27 -4.46
N LYS A 84 5.14 -14.84 -3.26
CA LYS A 84 5.13 -15.67 -2.05
C LYS A 84 3.73 -15.92 -1.48
N THR A 85 2.79 -15.01 -1.71
CA THR A 85 1.42 -15.12 -1.20
C THR A 85 0.44 -15.73 -2.21
N LYS A 86 0.90 -16.05 -3.42
CA LYS A 86 0.03 -16.57 -4.49
C LYS A 86 -0.74 -17.81 -4.04
N VAL A 87 -0.05 -18.83 -3.55
CA VAL A 87 -0.67 -20.10 -3.11
C VAL A 87 -1.65 -19.87 -1.95
N LEU A 88 -1.32 -18.99 -1.01
CA LEU A 88 -2.21 -18.62 0.09
C LEU A 88 -3.51 -18.00 -0.42
N LEU A 89 -3.42 -17.05 -1.37
CA LEU A 89 -4.61 -16.41 -1.94
C LEU A 89 -5.44 -17.39 -2.79
N GLU A 90 -4.80 -18.29 -3.50
CA GLU A 90 -5.47 -19.38 -4.26
C GLU A 90 -6.27 -20.27 -3.29
N GLU A 91 -5.67 -20.72 -2.18
CA GLU A 91 -6.34 -21.53 -1.17
C GLU A 91 -7.51 -20.77 -0.53
N ILE A 92 -7.31 -19.52 -0.14
CA ILE A 92 -8.39 -18.68 0.43
C ILE A 92 -9.55 -18.55 -0.57
N SER A 93 -9.25 -18.18 -1.82
CA SER A 93 -10.30 -17.98 -2.83
C SER A 93 -11.07 -19.27 -3.13
N GLN A 94 -10.36 -20.38 -3.27
CA GLN A 94 -10.94 -21.69 -3.59
C GLN A 94 -11.85 -22.20 -2.46
N THR A 95 -11.36 -22.12 -1.23
CA THR A 95 -12.08 -22.66 -0.06
C THR A 95 -13.24 -21.78 0.39
N THR A 96 -13.14 -20.46 0.27
CA THR A 96 -14.24 -19.55 0.60
C THR A 96 -15.23 -19.37 -0.55
N ASN A 97 -14.83 -19.70 -1.78
CA ASN A 97 -15.55 -19.42 -3.02
C ASN A 97 -15.85 -17.90 -3.18
N GLU A 98 -14.89 -17.04 -2.77
CA GLU A 98 -14.93 -15.59 -2.92
C GLU A 98 -13.60 -15.05 -3.44
N CYS A 99 -13.56 -13.81 -3.92
CA CYS A 99 -12.33 -13.18 -4.37
C CYS A 99 -11.41 -12.89 -3.18
N ALA A 100 -10.16 -13.37 -3.24
CA ALA A 100 -9.12 -13.13 -2.24
C ALA A 100 -8.24 -11.96 -2.64
N TYR A 101 -7.83 -11.16 -1.66
CA TYR A 101 -7.05 -9.94 -1.83
C TYR A 101 -5.84 -9.92 -0.91
N LEU A 102 -4.78 -9.26 -1.38
CA LEU A 102 -3.62 -8.85 -0.59
C LEU A 102 -3.51 -7.33 -0.62
N GLY A 103 -3.45 -6.73 0.56
CA GLY A 103 -3.25 -5.30 0.76
C GLY A 103 -2.07 -4.99 1.65
N ILE A 104 -1.42 -3.87 1.39
CA ILE A 104 -0.35 -3.32 2.21
C ILE A 104 -0.68 -1.91 2.67
N PHE A 105 -0.02 -1.46 3.73
CA PHE A 105 -0.05 -0.06 4.14
C PHE A 105 0.73 0.79 3.16
N ASP A 106 0.13 1.91 2.75
CA ASP A 106 0.73 2.86 1.84
C ASP A 106 0.18 4.27 2.13
N ASP A 107 0.97 5.08 2.80
CA ASP A 107 0.63 6.47 3.18
C ASP A 107 -0.80 6.66 3.71
N TYR A 108 -1.14 5.97 4.80
CA TYR A 108 -2.46 6.00 5.47
C TYR A 108 -3.64 5.55 4.57
N LYS A 109 -3.33 4.72 3.58
CA LYS A 109 -4.26 4.00 2.72
C LYS A 109 -3.92 2.52 2.72
N VAL A 110 -4.83 1.71 2.19
CA VAL A 110 -4.55 0.34 1.79
C VAL A 110 -4.33 0.33 0.29
N SER A 111 -3.14 -0.06 -0.17
CA SER A 111 -2.88 -0.38 -1.57
C SER A 111 -3.17 -1.86 -1.82
N TYR A 112 -4.10 -2.15 -2.73
CA TYR A 112 -4.39 -3.52 -3.18
C TYR A 112 -3.32 -3.93 -4.19
N ILE A 113 -2.44 -4.86 -3.81
CA ILE A 113 -1.29 -5.26 -4.63
C ILE A 113 -1.47 -6.60 -5.34
N ASN A 114 -2.41 -7.42 -4.89
CA ASN A 114 -2.77 -8.68 -5.56
C ASN A 114 -4.23 -9.06 -5.28
N GLN A 115 -4.82 -9.76 -6.24
CA GLN A 115 -6.12 -10.44 -6.07
C GLN A 115 -6.11 -11.77 -6.83
N ILE A 116 -6.80 -12.74 -6.30
CA ILE A 116 -7.03 -14.03 -6.96
C ILE A 116 -8.52 -14.38 -6.80
N ASP A 117 -9.17 -14.65 -7.91
CA ASP A 117 -10.58 -15.02 -7.95
C ASP A 117 -10.74 -16.37 -8.66
N LEU A 118 -10.83 -17.41 -7.87
CA LEU A 118 -11.14 -18.78 -8.28
C LEU A 118 -12.59 -19.15 -7.95
N SER A 119 -13.41 -18.16 -7.59
CA SER A 119 -14.82 -18.36 -7.25
C SER A 119 -15.67 -18.69 -8.48
N ASN A 120 -16.70 -19.51 -8.28
CA ASN A 120 -17.72 -19.81 -9.26
C ASN A 120 -18.92 -18.83 -9.20
N GLN A 121 -18.73 -17.66 -8.57
CA GLN A 121 -19.80 -16.67 -8.41
C GLN A 121 -20.01 -15.88 -9.69
N GLU A 122 -21.26 -15.69 -10.08
CA GLU A 122 -21.64 -14.83 -11.21
C GLU A 122 -21.44 -13.34 -10.83
N LEU A 123 -21.87 -12.96 -9.62
CA LEU A 123 -21.68 -11.61 -9.09
C LEU A 123 -20.37 -11.56 -8.31
N LYS A 124 -19.36 -10.90 -8.87
CA LYS A 124 -18.01 -10.77 -8.32
C LYS A 124 -17.74 -9.35 -7.84
N THR A 125 -17.06 -9.25 -6.71
CA THR A 125 -16.47 -7.97 -6.31
C THR A 125 -15.17 -7.77 -7.07
N ARG A 126 -14.95 -6.58 -7.62
CA ARG A 126 -13.69 -6.24 -8.29
C ARG A 126 -13.09 -5.01 -7.64
N ASN A 127 -11.92 -5.18 -7.05
CA ASN A 127 -11.03 -4.06 -6.78
C ASN A 127 -9.92 -4.10 -7.83
N ASN A 128 -9.67 -2.99 -8.48
CA ASN A 128 -8.55 -2.92 -9.40
C ASN A 128 -7.24 -2.94 -8.60
N ILE A 129 -6.28 -3.73 -9.03
CA ILE A 129 -4.93 -3.71 -8.47
C ILE A 129 -4.36 -2.30 -8.62
N GLY A 130 -3.67 -1.81 -7.57
CA GLY A 130 -3.16 -0.44 -7.49
C GLY A 130 -4.16 0.59 -6.96
N VAL A 131 -5.44 0.23 -6.77
CA VAL A 131 -6.40 1.13 -6.11
C VAL A 131 -6.08 1.23 -4.64
N GLN A 132 -6.21 2.44 -4.12
CA GLN A 132 -6.07 2.74 -2.69
C GLN A 132 -7.42 2.96 -2.05
N THR A 133 -7.63 2.37 -0.87
CA THR A 133 -8.83 2.57 -0.05
C THR A 133 -8.49 3.13 1.33
N ASN A 134 -9.48 3.70 2.01
CA ASN A 134 -9.27 4.21 3.35
C ASN A 134 -9.12 3.05 4.36
N LEU A 135 -8.15 3.20 5.28
CA LEU A 135 -7.86 2.18 6.30
C LEU A 135 -9.05 1.85 7.20
N HIS A 136 -9.85 2.86 7.56
CA HIS A 136 -10.97 2.70 8.52
C HIS A 136 -12.21 2.02 7.96
N THR A 137 -12.37 1.96 6.63
CA THR A 137 -13.53 1.36 5.96
C THR A 137 -13.25 0.00 5.33
N SER A 138 -11.99 -0.42 5.31
CA SER A 138 -11.56 -1.67 4.69
C SER A 138 -11.22 -2.71 5.75
N ALA A 139 -11.67 -3.93 5.58
CA ALA A 139 -11.25 -5.03 6.45
C ALA A 139 -9.71 -5.17 6.44
N LEU A 140 -9.07 -5.16 5.26
CA LEU A 140 -7.60 -5.16 5.16
C LEU A 140 -6.98 -4.01 5.96
N GLY A 141 -7.54 -2.80 5.83
CA GLY A 141 -7.05 -1.61 6.53
C GLY A 141 -7.17 -1.72 8.04
N LYS A 142 -8.31 -2.16 8.56
CA LYS A 142 -8.51 -2.35 10.00
C LYS A 142 -7.60 -3.44 10.56
N SER A 143 -7.36 -4.51 9.80
CA SER A 143 -6.37 -5.54 10.15
C SER A 143 -4.95 -4.97 10.23
N ILE A 144 -4.52 -4.19 9.23
CA ILE A 144 -3.22 -3.52 9.23
C ILE A 144 -3.08 -2.56 10.43
N LEU A 145 -4.09 -1.73 10.71
CA LEU A 145 -4.08 -0.81 11.85
C LEU A 145 -4.03 -1.52 13.21
N ALA A 146 -4.67 -2.66 13.31
CA ALA A 146 -4.71 -3.42 14.56
C ALA A 146 -3.35 -3.97 14.96
N PHE A 147 -2.54 -4.37 14.01
CA PHE A 147 -1.29 -5.08 14.27
C PHE A 147 -0.04 -4.28 13.90
N GLY A 148 -0.19 -3.13 13.21
CA GLY A 148 0.89 -2.19 12.95
C GLY A 148 0.99 -1.10 14.01
N ASN A 149 2.08 -0.37 13.99
CA ASN A 149 2.32 0.79 14.85
C ASN A 149 2.12 2.09 14.06
N TYR A 150 0.86 2.50 13.87
CA TYR A 150 0.50 3.67 13.08
C TYR A 150 -0.18 4.74 13.96
N ASP A 151 0.06 6.00 13.63
CA ASP A 151 -0.59 7.14 14.27
C ASP A 151 -2.03 7.28 13.77
N LEU A 152 -3.00 6.90 14.58
CA LEU A 152 -4.41 6.92 14.22
C LEU A 152 -4.98 8.34 14.06
N GLU A 153 -4.32 9.38 14.59
CA GLU A 153 -4.74 10.78 14.44
C GLU A 153 -4.57 11.29 12.99
N LYS A 154 -3.73 10.64 12.19
CA LYS A 154 -3.55 10.95 10.77
C LYS A 154 -4.64 10.38 9.86
N ILE A 155 -5.53 9.55 10.39
CA ILE A 155 -6.60 8.93 9.60
C ILE A 155 -7.67 9.96 9.29
N LYS A 156 -7.94 10.15 8.00
CA LYS A 156 -9.05 10.97 7.51
C LYS A 156 -10.31 10.13 7.39
N PHE A 157 -11.35 10.52 8.12
CA PHE A 157 -12.62 9.80 8.12
C PHE A 157 -13.53 10.33 7.01
N ASN A 158 -13.91 9.44 6.09
CA ASN A 158 -14.94 9.70 5.08
C ASN A 158 -16.09 8.72 5.32
N GLN A 159 -17.31 9.20 5.28
CA GLN A 159 -18.50 8.36 5.39
C GLN A 159 -18.93 7.88 4.00
N TYR A 160 -19.15 6.59 3.83
CA TYR A 160 -19.60 5.95 2.59
C TYR A 160 -20.98 5.34 2.74
N THR A 161 -21.27 4.78 3.92
CA THR A 161 -22.56 4.15 4.26
C THR A 161 -22.97 4.57 5.68
N ASN A 162 -24.14 4.11 6.11
CA ASN A 162 -24.57 4.30 7.50
C ASN A 162 -23.73 3.50 8.51
N ASN A 163 -23.05 2.45 8.06
CA ASN A 163 -22.21 1.60 8.90
C ASN A 163 -20.77 2.07 9.00
N THR A 164 -20.35 3.03 8.18
CA THR A 164 -18.98 3.54 8.16
C THR A 164 -18.55 4.04 9.54
N ILE A 165 -17.39 3.63 10.01
CA ILE A 165 -16.74 4.20 11.18
C ILE A 165 -16.27 5.61 10.85
N THR A 166 -16.81 6.63 11.54
CA THR A 166 -16.60 8.05 11.22
C THR A 166 -15.80 8.82 12.25
N ASN A 167 -15.30 8.16 13.29
CA ASN A 167 -14.49 8.82 14.31
C ASN A 167 -13.47 7.89 14.95
N ILE A 168 -12.43 8.50 15.51
CA ILE A 168 -11.29 7.79 16.06
C ILE A 168 -11.64 6.89 17.27
N ASN A 169 -12.59 7.29 18.11
CA ASN A 169 -12.95 6.51 19.29
C ASN A 169 -13.64 5.20 18.91
N LYS A 170 -14.52 5.23 17.90
CA LYS A 170 -15.13 4.02 17.34
C LYS A 170 -14.07 3.14 16.68
N LEU A 171 -13.14 3.74 15.92
CA LEU A 171 -12.06 3.00 15.28
C LEU A 171 -11.14 2.32 16.31
N LYS A 172 -10.74 3.02 17.37
CA LYS A 172 -9.92 2.46 18.46
C LYS A 172 -10.59 1.23 19.09
N LYS A 173 -11.89 1.32 19.37
CA LYS A 173 -12.67 0.18 19.91
C LYS A 173 -12.73 -1.00 18.92
N ASP A 174 -12.93 -0.73 17.63
CA ASP A 174 -12.98 -1.78 16.61
C ASP A 174 -11.60 -2.46 16.47
N ILE A 175 -10.51 -1.69 16.40
CA ILE A 175 -9.13 -2.19 16.36
C ILE A 175 -8.80 -3.07 17.58
N GLU A 176 -9.26 -2.71 18.79
CA GLU A 176 -9.09 -3.54 19.97
C GLU A 176 -9.81 -4.91 19.84
N GLN A 177 -11.00 -4.92 19.25
CA GLN A 177 -11.71 -6.18 18.96
C GLN A 177 -10.98 -7.01 17.90
N VAL A 178 -10.45 -6.35 16.87
CA VAL A 178 -9.64 -7.01 15.82
C VAL A 178 -8.39 -7.67 16.45
N ARG A 179 -7.69 -6.97 17.35
CA ARG A 179 -6.52 -7.54 18.07
C ARG A 179 -6.88 -8.78 18.89
N LYS A 180 -8.04 -8.77 19.54
CA LYS A 180 -8.51 -9.91 20.36
C LYS A 180 -8.90 -11.11 19.51
N LYS A 181 -9.53 -10.87 18.36
CA LYS A 181 -10.06 -11.93 17.48
C LYS A 181 -9.02 -12.45 16.48
N GLY A 182 -8.02 -11.64 16.13
CA GLY A 182 -7.04 -11.96 15.09
C GLY A 182 -7.50 -11.66 13.65
N TYR A 183 -8.72 -11.13 13.47
CA TYR A 183 -9.27 -10.77 12.16
C TYR A 183 -10.17 -9.55 12.25
N SER A 184 -10.38 -8.90 11.12
CA SER A 184 -11.24 -7.73 10.96
C SER A 184 -12.38 -8.00 9.99
N ILE A 185 -13.46 -7.26 10.14
CA ILE A 185 -14.67 -7.35 9.29
C ILE A 185 -15.01 -5.93 8.80
N ASP A 186 -15.26 -5.80 7.52
CA ASP A 186 -16.01 -4.70 6.93
C ASP A 186 -17.45 -5.21 6.69
N ASN A 187 -18.38 -4.77 7.51
CA ASN A 187 -19.79 -5.11 7.38
C ASN A 187 -20.55 -3.94 6.73
N LYS A 188 -20.46 -3.83 5.40
CA LYS A 188 -21.08 -2.76 4.63
C LYS A 188 -20.59 -1.36 5.02
N GLU A 189 -19.35 -1.23 5.48
CA GLU A 189 -18.77 0.05 5.89
C GLU A 189 -18.30 0.87 4.69
N TYR A 190 -17.73 0.18 3.68
CA TYR A 190 -17.28 0.78 2.43
C TYR A 190 -18.42 0.89 1.40
N GLN A 191 -19.24 -0.15 1.29
CA GLN A 191 -20.35 -0.21 0.31
C GLN A 191 -21.49 -1.10 0.82
N ASP A 192 -22.75 -0.65 0.73
CA ASP A 192 -23.93 -1.32 1.28
C ASP A 192 -24.12 -2.77 0.82
N GLY A 193 -23.76 -3.08 -0.41
CA GLY A 193 -23.91 -4.43 -0.99
C GLY A 193 -22.75 -5.38 -0.73
N MET A 194 -21.73 -4.98 0.04
CA MET A 194 -20.46 -5.69 0.17
C MET A 194 -20.09 -5.95 1.62
N CYS A 195 -19.56 -7.13 1.89
CA CYS A 195 -18.87 -7.47 3.14
C CYS A 195 -17.46 -7.99 2.85
N CYS A 196 -16.54 -7.72 3.77
CA CYS A 196 -15.17 -8.21 3.68
C CYS A 196 -14.70 -8.76 5.02
N VAL A 197 -13.80 -9.73 4.97
CA VAL A 197 -13.09 -10.28 6.13
C VAL A 197 -11.61 -10.29 5.82
N ALA A 198 -10.79 -9.88 6.77
CA ALA A 198 -9.33 -9.86 6.57
C ALA A 198 -8.58 -10.25 7.85
N VAL A 199 -7.40 -10.80 7.64
CA VAL A 199 -6.46 -11.18 8.68
C VAL A 199 -5.09 -10.55 8.43
N PRO A 200 -4.30 -10.25 9.48
CA PRO A 200 -2.96 -9.73 9.31
C PRO A 200 -2.05 -10.79 8.69
N LEU A 201 -1.11 -10.34 7.88
CA LEU A 201 -0.09 -11.18 7.31
C LEU A 201 1.26 -10.81 7.90
N PHE A 202 1.91 -11.78 8.55
CA PHE A 202 3.23 -11.62 9.13
C PHE A 202 4.27 -12.44 8.36
N ASN A 203 5.50 -11.96 8.38
CA ASN A 203 6.62 -12.78 7.94
C ASN A 203 7.10 -13.72 9.07
N LYS A 204 8.10 -14.56 8.77
CA LYS A 204 8.67 -15.51 9.75
C LYS A 204 9.34 -14.84 10.96
N GLU A 205 9.72 -13.56 10.85
CA GLU A 205 10.26 -12.75 11.95
C GLU A 205 9.15 -12.07 12.78
N ASN A 206 7.87 -12.42 12.53
CA ASN A 206 6.69 -11.84 13.17
C ASN A 206 6.55 -10.31 12.92
N ILE A 207 7.02 -9.85 11.75
CA ILE A 207 6.84 -8.47 11.30
C ILE A 207 5.59 -8.42 10.41
N LEU A 208 4.70 -7.47 10.66
CA LEU A 208 3.52 -7.22 9.82
C LEU A 208 3.96 -6.77 8.42
N ILE A 209 3.56 -7.51 7.40
CA ILE A 209 3.90 -7.23 5.99
C ILE A 209 2.69 -6.86 5.14
N GLY A 210 1.49 -6.94 5.69
CA GLY A 210 0.24 -6.59 5.03
C GLY A 210 -0.95 -7.27 5.67
N ALA A 211 -2.02 -7.42 4.92
CA ALA A 211 -3.20 -8.20 5.28
C ALA A 211 -3.73 -8.96 4.06
N VAL A 212 -4.34 -10.11 4.30
CA VAL A 212 -5.06 -10.88 3.28
C VAL A 212 -6.51 -11.08 3.71
N GLY A 213 -7.40 -11.22 2.76
CA GLY A 213 -8.81 -11.38 3.08
C GLY A 213 -9.66 -11.62 1.85
N ILE A 214 -10.96 -11.66 2.07
CA ILE A 214 -11.96 -11.85 1.02
C ILE A 214 -12.92 -10.67 0.96
N SER A 215 -13.51 -10.49 -0.20
CA SER A 215 -14.63 -9.58 -0.43
C SER A 215 -15.71 -10.30 -1.22
N GLY A 216 -16.95 -10.11 -0.85
CA GLY A 216 -18.08 -10.71 -1.51
C GLY A 216 -19.39 -9.95 -1.28
N SER A 217 -20.46 -10.38 -1.97
CA SER A 217 -21.78 -9.82 -1.76
C SER A 217 -22.22 -10.00 -0.31
N SER A 218 -22.76 -8.95 0.29
CA SER A 218 -23.30 -8.99 1.66
C SER A 218 -24.35 -10.11 1.83
N THR A 219 -25.18 -10.35 0.83
CA THR A 219 -26.21 -11.40 0.87
C THR A 219 -25.63 -12.81 0.98
N ARG A 220 -24.44 -13.05 0.47
CA ARG A 220 -23.74 -14.34 0.59
C ARG A 220 -22.94 -14.45 1.89
N LEU A 221 -22.14 -13.43 2.19
CA LEU A 221 -21.22 -13.46 3.32
C LEU A 221 -21.93 -13.38 4.68
N GLU A 222 -23.03 -12.64 4.78
CA GLU A 222 -23.85 -12.63 5.99
C GLU A 222 -24.47 -14.00 6.30
N LYS A 223 -24.89 -14.74 5.28
CA LYS A 223 -25.39 -16.11 5.45
C LYS A 223 -24.32 -17.11 5.89
N LYS A 224 -23.06 -16.86 5.52
CA LYS A 224 -21.91 -17.70 5.90
C LYS A 224 -21.34 -17.38 7.28
N ASN A 225 -21.91 -16.44 8.02
CA ASN A 225 -21.39 -15.94 9.29
C ASN A 225 -19.96 -15.36 9.19
N LEU A 226 -19.87 -14.03 9.16
CA LEU A 226 -18.58 -13.30 9.01
C LEU A 226 -17.56 -13.64 10.10
N LEU A 227 -18.02 -14.01 11.30
CA LEU A 227 -17.12 -14.41 12.40
C LEU A 227 -16.46 -15.76 12.12
N GLU A 228 -17.24 -16.75 11.69
CA GLU A 228 -16.71 -18.09 11.33
C GLU A 228 -15.74 -17.99 10.14
N LEU A 229 -16.04 -17.13 9.17
CA LEU A 229 -15.14 -16.86 8.05
C LEU A 229 -13.82 -16.24 8.51
N GLY A 230 -13.86 -15.34 9.50
CA GLY A 230 -12.66 -14.74 10.08
C GLY A 230 -11.76 -15.78 10.73
N GLU A 231 -12.31 -16.66 11.56
CA GLU A 231 -11.59 -17.76 12.20
C GLU A 231 -11.05 -18.76 11.16
N PHE A 232 -11.86 -19.07 10.16
CA PHE A 232 -11.49 -19.98 9.09
C PHE A 232 -10.29 -19.46 8.28
N ILE A 233 -10.32 -18.17 7.83
CA ILE A 233 -9.22 -17.56 7.10
C ILE A 233 -7.98 -17.44 7.97
N SER A 234 -8.13 -17.10 9.27
CA SER A 234 -7.01 -17.07 10.22
C SER A 234 -6.32 -18.43 10.32
N ASN A 235 -7.09 -19.52 10.35
CA ASN A 235 -6.56 -20.88 10.36
C ASN A 235 -5.82 -21.24 9.07
N ILE A 236 -6.28 -20.78 7.91
CA ILE A 236 -5.55 -20.97 6.64
C ILE A 236 -4.22 -20.22 6.72
N VAL A 237 -4.25 -18.92 7.06
CA VAL A 237 -3.04 -18.07 7.08
C VAL A 237 -2.00 -18.61 8.05
N SER A 238 -2.41 -19.16 9.21
CA SER A 238 -1.48 -19.72 10.20
C SER A 238 -0.68 -20.93 9.72
N LYS A 239 -1.14 -21.63 8.68
CA LYS A 239 -0.44 -22.76 8.06
C LYS A 239 0.61 -22.32 7.04
N HIS A 240 0.57 -21.05 6.60
CA HIS A 240 1.48 -20.52 5.61
C HIS A 240 2.58 -19.69 6.27
N THR A 241 3.83 -20.06 6.03
CA THR A 241 4.99 -19.27 6.47
C THR A 241 5.49 -18.40 5.32
N ILE A 242 5.32 -17.08 5.45
CA ILE A 242 5.82 -16.15 4.45
C ILE A 242 7.25 -15.77 4.78
N THR A 243 8.17 -16.26 3.98
CA THR A 243 9.57 -15.88 4.02
C THR A 243 9.78 -14.68 3.09
N TYR A 244 10.06 -13.52 3.67
CA TYR A 244 10.09 -12.25 2.96
C TYR A 244 11.19 -11.34 3.50
#